data_e89c6dd697633364b1883ecf68a23bba
#
_entry.id   e89c6dd697633364b1883ecf68a23bba
#
_cell.length_a   1.000
_cell.length_b   1.000
_cell.length_c   1.000
_cell.angle_alpha   90.00
_cell.angle_beta   90.00
_cell.angle_gamma   90.00
#
_symmetry.space_group_name_H-M   'P 1'
#
loop_
_entity.id
_entity.type
_entity.pdbx_description
1 polymer ?
#
loop_
_entity_poly.entity_id
_entity_poly.type
_entity_poly.pdbx_seq_one_letter_code
_entity_poly.pdbx_strand_id
1 'polypeptide(L)'
;MKPEKPKKLGFRKIYLNLDKVLFLFFLIFMMVEYLWLPLNSFLAGLLLSQTGYLFISYNNIFAIITSSPLISLAFLVLIVINLLVAYFQICLLFIGARHLLYHEKRTLIEYSRKVFQQSFLFMKRLSFCKMAFVFFYVAMLFPFIRKILKIYYLNKIVIPDFIVTYLEDKHWLVGLMIFASAWILLYVSVRLMFVLPKILFEKKTVREGVKFSLQKTKKQVLFYAWNLLLIIIKTYLFFFLLLTPLLLGQIVIDNLTQKESLILGVINFVLIKNIHYMALTYFLVKFVSFLTGEELEIMPRRKKDHLMRWGVMGCASIFFALEGYIYLEAPVTNTPLVISHRGVSNKNGVQNTVQSLEKTAQLKPDLIEMDVQETKDGQFVMMHDANLKNLAGINASPQDLTLEELKGLDISENGYRTKISSFDDYLNRANELHQRLLIEIKTSKKDSPQMMERFLEKYGSIIKQYGHQMQSLDYHVIDQVLKYDSTIPAYFILPYNSIFPKTKATGYTMEYSTLDEYFVTKLWYTEQKLYVWTINSSDALDKSLQLSVDGMITDDMEMLQETLAAAQEDPEYTDLLLKKATEFFDF
;
A
#
# COMPACT_ATOMS: atom_id res chain seq x y z
N MET A 1 -22.55 -5.97 39.38
CA MET A 1 -21.84 -4.70 39.35
C MET A 1 -22.37 -3.89 38.17
N LYS A 2 -22.92 -2.71 38.43
CA LYS A 2 -23.30 -1.79 37.33
C LYS A 2 -22.03 -1.36 36.62
N PRO A 3 -22.02 -1.32 35.27
CA PRO A 3 -20.85 -0.87 34.50
C PRO A 3 -20.59 0.60 34.84
N GLU A 4 -19.37 0.91 35.32
CA GLU A 4 -18.95 2.29 35.54
C GLU A 4 -18.88 3.05 34.21
N LYS A 5 -19.49 4.23 34.18
CA LYS A 5 -19.44 5.11 33.03
C LYS A 5 -17.98 5.63 32.83
N PRO A 6 -17.44 5.66 31.62
CA PRO A 6 -16.12 6.20 31.38
C PRO A 6 -16.05 7.67 31.78
N LYS A 7 -15.16 8.01 32.71
CA LYS A 7 -15.00 9.37 33.22
C LYS A 7 -14.40 10.32 32.18
N LYS A 8 -14.72 11.62 32.28
CA LYS A 8 -14.38 12.64 31.27
C LYS A 8 -12.87 12.89 31.18
N LEU A 9 -12.22 12.51 30.07
CA LEU A 9 -10.86 12.91 29.73
C LEU A 9 -10.92 14.29 29.04
N GLY A 10 -10.31 15.31 29.65
CA GLY A 10 -10.20 16.63 29.01
C GLY A 10 -9.03 16.72 28.04
N PHE A 11 -9.20 17.34 26.87
CA PHE A 11 -8.16 17.58 25.85
C PHE A 11 -6.92 18.28 26.41
N ARG A 12 -7.10 19.19 27.37
CA ARG A 12 -6.00 19.85 28.11
C ARG A 12 -4.99 18.85 28.67
N LYS A 13 -5.46 17.65 29.13
CA LYS A 13 -4.59 16.62 29.71
C LYS A 13 -3.70 15.95 28.65
N ILE A 14 -4.21 15.77 27.42
CA ILE A 14 -3.45 15.19 26.31
C ILE A 14 -2.42 16.18 25.81
N TYR A 15 -2.82 17.42 25.56
CA TYR A 15 -1.92 18.49 25.16
C TYR A 15 -0.76 18.68 26.15
N LEU A 16 -1.00 18.54 27.45
CA LEU A 16 0.04 18.65 28.48
C LEU A 16 1.09 17.52 28.43
N ASN A 17 0.79 16.38 27.79
CA ASN A 17 1.70 15.24 27.65
C ASN A 17 2.05 14.97 26.16
N LEU A 18 1.79 15.92 25.27
CA LEU A 18 2.00 15.76 23.83
C LEU A 18 3.47 15.43 23.49
N ASP A 19 4.42 16.01 24.20
CA ASP A 19 5.83 15.69 24.11
C ASP A 19 6.17 14.22 24.34
N LYS A 20 5.58 13.59 25.35
CA LYS A 20 5.79 12.16 25.63
C LYS A 20 5.17 11.27 24.58
N VAL A 21 4.06 11.71 24.05
CA VAL A 21 3.31 11.02 23.02
C VAL A 21 4.06 11.08 21.69
N LEU A 22 4.39 12.29 21.25
CA LEU A 22 5.17 12.49 20.02
C LEU A 22 6.49 11.73 20.09
N PHE A 23 7.18 11.79 21.23
CA PHE A 23 8.42 11.05 21.41
C PHE A 23 8.22 9.54 21.31
N LEU A 24 7.17 8.98 21.91
CA LEU A 24 6.89 7.55 21.85
C LEU A 24 6.57 7.10 20.42
N PHE A 25 5.69 7.82 19.73
CA PHE A 25 5.33 7.49 18.36
C PHE A 25 6.52 7.68 17.42
N PHE A 26 7.24 8.79 17.54
CA PHE A 26 8.44 9.06 16.75
C PHE A 26 9.51 7.97 16.96
N LEU A 27 9.72 7.54 18.19
CA LEU A 27 10.68 6.50 18.49
C LEU A 27 10.26 5.13 17.92
N ILE A 28 8.97 4.77 18.02
CA ILE A 28 8.43 3.54 17.41
C ILE A 28 8.56 3.61 15.89
N PHE A 29 8.22 4.75 15.30
CA PHE A 29 8.34 5.02 13.87
C PHE A 29 9.80 4.89 13.41
N MET A 30 10.73 5.59 14.05
CA MET A 30 12.17 5.52 13.72
C MET A 30 12.74 4.11 13.88
N MET A 31 12.39 3.39 14.94
CA MET A 31 12.86 2.02 15.14
C MET A 31 12.33 1.06 14.07
N VAL A 32 11.10 1.22 13.64
CA VAL A 32 10.48 0.30 12.69
C VAL A 32 10.80 0.72 11.26
N GLU A 33 10.47 1.93 10.85
CA GLU A 33 10.57 2.35 9.44
C GLU A 33 12.01 2.61 8.98
N TYR A 34 12.82 3.27 9.80
CA TYR A 34 14.17 3.65 9.39
C TYR A 34 15.28 2.69 9.82
N LEU A 35 15.04 1.86 10.83
CA LEU A 35 16.07 0.91 11.26
C LEU A 35 15.68 -0.53 10.89
N TRP A 36 14.51 -1.00 11.36
CA TRP A 36 14.16 -2.41 11.22
C TRP A 36 13.80 -2.82 9.79
N LEU A 37 13.01 -2.01 9.10
CA LEU A 37 12.55 -2.34 7.75
C LEU A 37 13.67 -2.38 6.71
N PRO A 38 14.58 -1.38 6.66
CA PRO A 38 15.74 -1.46 5.78
C PRO A 38 16.61 -2.67 6.09
N LEU A 39 16.85 -2.97 7.38
CA LEU A 39 17.60 -4.15 7.79
C LEU A 39 16.90 -5.45 7.40
N ASN A 40 15.60 -5.55 7.65
CA ASN A 40 14.80 -6.74 7.28
C ASN A 40 14.80 -6.98 5.76
N SER A 41 14.62 -5.92 4.99
CA SER A 41 14.66 -6.01 3.52
C SER A 41 16.05 -6.39 3.01
N PHE A 42 17.10 -5.83 3.59
CA PHE A 42 18.48 -6.22 3.28
C PHE A 42 18.72 -7.71 3.57
N LEU A 43 18.33 -8.19 4.76
CA LEU A 43 18.46 -9.60 5.13
C LEU A 43 17.63 -10.52 4.23
N ALA A 44 16.38 -10.13 3.93
CA ALA A 44 15.52 -10.90 3.03
C ALA A 44 16.10 -10.97 1.61
N GLY A 45 16.60 -9.86 1.09
CA GLY A 45 17.27 -9.82 -0.22
C GLY A 45 18.55 -10.66 -0.25
N LEU A 46 19.34 -10.62 0.82
CA LEU A 46 20.56 -11.43 0.96
C LEU A 46 20.22 -12.94 1.00
N LEU A 47 19.19 -13.35 1.73
CA LEU A 47 18.73 -14.73 1.75
C LEU A 47 18.22 -15.16 0.37
N LEU A 48 17.44 -14.32 -0.29
CA LEU A 48 16.88 -14.63 -1.60
C LEU A 48 17.99 -14.80 -2.66
N SER A 49 19.02 -13.95 -2.63
CA SER A 49 20.15 -14.05 -3.58
C SER A 49 20.91 -15.37 -3.52
N GLN A 50 20.83 -16.11 -2.39
CA GLN A 50 21.44 -17.43 -2.24
C GLN A 50 20.59 -18.57 -2.83
N THR A 51 19.34 -18.30 -3.21
CA THR A 51 18.43 -19.32 -3.76
C THR A 51 18.50 -19.42 -5.28
N GLY A 52 19.15 -18.47 -5.96
CA GLY A 52 19.12 -18.33 -7.43
C GLY A 52 17.83 -17.72 -7.96
N TYR A 53 16.87 -17.38 -7.12
CA TYR A 53 15.63 -16.70 -7.49
C TYR A 53 15.72 -15.19 -7.22
N LEU A 54 15.14 -14.39 -8.10
CA LEU A 54 15.15 -12.92 -8.00
C LEU A 54 14.00 -12.38 -7.14
N PHE A 55 12.90 -13.12 -7.04
CA PHE A 55 11.69 -12.75 -6.30
C PHE A 55 10.97 -14.00 -5.77
N ILE A 56 10.06 -13.79 -4.82
CA ILE A 56 9.19 -14.85 -4.28
C ILE A 56 7.78 -14.66 -4.83
N SER A 57 7.23 -15.70 -5.43
CA SER A 57 5.85 -15.75 -5.90
C SER A 57 5.19 -17.08 -5.51
N TYR A 58 3.87 -17.16 -5.67
CA TYR A 58 3.13 -18.40 -5.46
C TYR A 58 3.61 -19.55 -6.39
N ASN A 59 4.15 -19.20 -7.56
CA ASN A 59 4.66 -20.17 -8.54
C ASN A 59 6.02 -20.78 -8.16
N ASN A 60 6.87 -20.03 -7.45
CA ASN A 60 8.24 -20.48 -7.16
C ASN A 60 8.52 -20.79 -5.68
N ILE A 61 7.61 -20.45 -4.77
CA ILE A 61 7.82 -20.63 -3.33
C ILE A 61 8.11 -22.09 -2.95
N PHE A 62 7.41 -23.06 -3.55
CA PHE A 62 7.67 -24.47 -3.31
C PHE A 62 9.04 -24.91 -3.87
N ALA A 63 9.43 -24.41 -5.03
CA ALA A 63 10.74 -24.68 -5.61
C ALA A 63 11.86 -24.12 -4.72
N ILE A 64 11.71 -22.91 -4.18
CA ILE A 64 12.64 -22.29 -3.24
C ILE A 64 12.75 -23.15 -1.96
N ILE A 65 11.62 -23.59 -1.39
CA ILE A 65 11.61 -24.40 -0.17
C ILE A 65 12.33 -25.74 -0.39
N THR A 66 12.10 -26.38 -1.52
CA THR A 66 12.68 -27.69 -1.81
C THR A 66 14.14 -27.63 -2.24
N SER A 67 14.53 -26.63 -3.04
CA SER A 67 15.91 -26.47 -3.53
C SER A 67 16.87 -25.91 -2.47
N SER A 68 16.36 -25.13 -1.52
CA SER A 68 17.18 -24.40 -0.55
C SER A 68 16.61 -24.46 0.88
N PRO A 69 16.55 -25.65 1.51
CA PRO A 69 15.86 -25.84 2.79
C PRO A 69 16.49 -25.03 3.95
N LEU A 70 17.81 -24.86 3.97
CA LEU A 70 18.50 -24.06 5.01
C LEU A 70 18.14 -22.55 4.89
N ILE A 71 18.07 -22.04 3.66
CA ILE A 71 17.68 -20.66 3.42
C ILE A 71 16.20 -20.47 3.76
N SER A 72 15.36 -21.44 3.45
CA SER A 72 13.95 -21.43 3.82
C SER A 72 13.75 -21.41 5.34
N LEU A 73 14.59 -22.16 6.08
CA LEU A 73 14.63 -22.08 7.55
C LEU A 73 15.06 -20.68 8.03
N ALA A 74 16.06 -20.07 7.38
CA ALA A 74 16.48 -18.69 7.71
C ALA A 74 15.37 -17.66 7.43
N PHE A 75 14.59 -17.81 6.36
CA PHE A 75 13.38 -17.00 6.12
C PHE A 75 12.33 -17.19 7.22
N LEU A 76 12.11 -18.43 7.67
CA LEU A 76 11.20 -18.70 8.79
C LEU A 76 11.67 -18.00 10.08
N VAL A 77 12.97 -18.04 10.38
CA VAL A 77 13.56 -17.32 11.52
C VAL A 77 13.35 -15.80 11.36
N LEU A 78 13.57 -15.26 10.16
CA LEU A 78 13.34 -13.83 9.89
C LEU A 78 11.86 -13.45 10.09
N ILE A 79 10.91 -14.28 9.67
CA ILE A 79 9.48 -14.09 9.93
C ILE A 79 9.22 -14.08 11.45
N VAL A 80 9.78 -15.01 12.21
CA VAL A 80 9.62 -15.03 13.68
C VAL A 80 10.18 -13.76 14.32
N ILE A 81 11.34 -13.26 13.88
CA ILE A 81 11.91 -12.00 14.37
C ILE A 81 10.96 -10.83 14.04
N ASN A 82 10.40 -10.77 12.83
CA ASN A 82 9.41 -9.77 12.44
C ASN A 82 8.18 -9.79 13.36
N LEU A 83 7.68 -10.98 13.69
CA LEU A 83 6.59 -11.14 14.65
C LEU A 83 6.98 -10.64 16.05
N LEU A 84 8.19 -10.88 16.50
CA LEU A 84 8.68 -10.36 17.79
C LEU A 84 8.80 -8.85 17.81
N VAL A 85 9.26 -8.22 16.73
CA VAL A 85 9.33 -6.76 16.59
C VAL A 85 7.92 -6.15 16.63
N ALA A 86 6.97 -6.72 15.89
CA ALA A 86 5.58 -6.27 15.90
C ALA A 86 4.93 -6.43 17.30
N TYR A 87 5.19 -7.55 17.99
CA TYR A 87 4.74 -7.73 19.37
C TYR A 87 5.34 -6.67 20.31
N PHE A 88 6.63 -6.38 20.17
CA PHE A 88 7.31 -5.34 20.96
C PHE A 88 6.69 -3.95 20.70
N GLN A 89 6.39 -3.62 19.45
CA GLN A 89 5.70 -2.39 19.07
C GLN A 89 4.33 -2.27 19.76
N ILE A 90 3.53 -3.34 19.77
CA ILE A 90 2.24 -3.37 20.46
C ILE A 90 2.43 -3.16 21.97
N CYS A 91 3.43 -3.81 22.59
CA CYS A 91 3.74 -3.61 23.99
C CYS A 91 4.10 -2.16 24.31
N LEU A 92 4.95 -1.53 23.49
CA LEU A 92 5.33 -0.12 23.65
C LEU A 92 4.11 0.81 23.61
N LEU A 93 3.19 0.61 22.66
CA LEU A 93 1.99 1.42 22.53
C LEU A 93 1.06 1.29 23.76
N PHE A 94 0.75 0.07 24.16
CA PHE A 94 -0.17 -0.17 25.27
C PHE A 94 0.42 0.22 26.63
N ILE A 95 1.69 -0.08 26.88
CA ILE A 95 2.39 0.29 28.11
C ILE A 95 2.60 1.80 28.15
N GLY A 96 2.99 2.41 27.02
CA GLY A 96 3.12 3.86 26.89
C GLY A 96 1.82 4.58 27.20
N ALA A 97 0.71 4.17 26.60
CA ALA A 97 -0.60 4.72 26.87
C ALA A 97 -1.00 4.56 28.36
N ARG A 98 -0.75 3.38 28.95
CA ARG A 98 -1.04 3.15 30.37
C ARG A 98 -0.20 4.03 31.28
N HIS A 99 1.11 4.23 30.99
CA HIS A 99 1.96 5.12 31.80
C HIS A 99 1.55 6.58 31.75
N LEU A 100 0.84 7.02 30.71
CA LEU A 100 0.21 8.35 30.68
C LEU A 100 -0.98 8.47 31.65
N LEU A 101 -1.55 7.35 32.11
CA LEU A 101 -2.66 7.32 33.07
C LEU A 101 -2.22 7.44 34.54
N TYR A 102 -0.93 7.21 34.83
CA TYR A 102 -0.43 7.24 36.21
C TYR A 102 0.01 8.63 36.68
N HIS A 103 -0.15 8.87 38.00
CA HIS A 103 0.14 10.14 38.70
C HIS A 103 1.64 10.52 38.80
N GLU A 104 2.55 9.72 38.34
CA GLU A 104 3.97 9.96 38.54
C GLU A 104 4.49 11.15 37.74
N LYS A 105 5.07 12.14 38.47
CA LYS A 105 5.83 13.26 37.91
C LYS A 105 7.13 12.73 37.29
N ARG A 106 7.09 12.32 36.01
CA ARG A 106 8.25 11.80 35.31
C ARG A 106 8.71 12.76 34.24
N THR A 107 10.04 12.88 34.11
CA THR A 107 10.67 13.48 32.94
C THR A 107 10.41 12.60 31.71
N LEU A 108 10.64 13.14 30.52
CA LEU A 108 10.52 12.38 29.27
C LEU A 108 11.45 11.16 29.26
N ILE A 109 12.69 11.31 29.76
CA ILE A 109 13.69 10.23 29.85
C ILE A 109 13.20 9.12 30.81
N GLU A 110 12.71 9.49 31.99
CA GLU A 110 12.19 8.52 32.96
C GLU A 110 10.95 7.77 32.43
N TYR A 111 10.06 8.49 31.74
CA TYR A 111 8.91 7.90 31.07
C TYR A 111 9.36 6.88 30.03
N SER A 112 10.22 7.28 29.10
CA SER A 112 10.71 6.42 28.02
C SER A 112 11.46 5.21 28.57
N ARG A 113 12.37 5.41 29.52
CA ARG A 113 13.09 4.32 30.19
C ARG A 113 12.16 3.30 30.81
N LYS A 114 11.11 3.73 31.53
CA LYS A 114 10.15 2.82 32.14
C LYS A 114 9.31 2.08 31.11
N VAL A 115 8.83 2.76 30.07
CA VAL A 115 8.09 2.12 28.98
C VAL A 115 8.94 1.05 28.32
N PHE A 116 10.21 1.34 27.98
CA PHE A 116 11.12 0.37 27.38
C PHE A 116 11.42 -0.81 28.33
N GLN A 117 11.78 -0.53 29.55
CA GLN A 117 12.10 -1.58 30.54
C GLN A 117 10.92 -2.53 30.74
N GLN A 118 9.71 -2.01 30.85
CA GLN A 118 8.53 -2.84 31.02
C GLN A 118 8.20 -3.63 29.74
N SER A 119 8.26 -3.00 28.59
CA SER A 119 8.04 -3.69 27.32
C SER A 119 9.05 -4.84 27.12
N PHE A 120 10.31 -4.62 27.47
CA PHE A 120 11.34 -5.66 27.41
C PHE A 120 11.13 -6.78 28.42
N LEU A 121 10.63 -6.47 29.63
CA LEU A 121 10.23 -7.50 30.62
C LEU A 121 9.07 -8.36 30.10
N PHE A 122 8.15 -7.79 29.31
CA PHE A 122 7.11 -8.58 28.65
C PHE A 122 7.66 -9.50 27.60
N MET A 123 8.67 -9.06 26.83
CA MET A 123 9.39 -9.91 25.87
C MET A 123 10.05 -11.10 26.57
N LYS A 124 10.73 -10.88 27.70
CA LYS A 124 11.34 -11.97 28.49
C LYS A 124 10.33 -13.00 29.02
N ARG A 125 9.06 -12.62 29.18
CA ARG A 125 7.98 -13.47 29.67
C ARG A 125 7.04 -13.94 28.57
N LEU A 126 7.47 -13.81 27.32
CA LEU A 126 6.72 -14.20 26.16
C LEU A 126 6.58 -15.74 26.16
N SER A 127 5.37 -16.21 25.95
CA SER A 127 5.10 -17.61 25.58
C SER A 127 4.48 -17.63 24.18
N PHE A 128 4.68 -18.70 23.45
CA PHE A 128 4.10 -18.88 22.14
C PHE A 128 2.58 -18.60 22.12
N CYS A 129 1.84 -19.11 23.10
CA CYS A 129 0.40 -18.87 23.21
C CYS A 129 0.04 -17.39 23.39
N LYS A 130 0.85 -16.60 24.14
CA LYS A 130 0.61 -15.15 24.30
C LYS A 130 0.87 -14.41 23.01
N MET A 131 1.96 -14.72 22.33
CA MET A 131 2.31 -14.16 21.04
C MET A 131 1.21 -14.44 20.01
N ALA A 132 0.87 -15.72 19.83
CA ALA A 132 -0.18 -16.13 18.89
C ALA A 132 -1.52 -15.46 19.18
N PHE A 133 -1.91 -15.34 20.46
CA PHE A 133 -3.15 -14.65 20.83
C PHE A 133 -3.10 -13.17 20.47
N VAL A 134 -2.01 -12.46 20.77
CA VAL A 134 -1.91 -11.02 20.49
C VAL A 134 -1.98 -10.78 18.97
N PHE A 135 -1.28 -11.60 18.17
CA PHE A 135 -1.37 -11.49 16.70
C PHE A 135 -2.76 -11.79 16.19
N PHE A 136 -3.37 -12.89 16.65
CA PHE A 136 -4.73 -13.24 16.26
C PHE A 136 -5.72 -12.12 16.61
N TYR A 137 -5.63 -11.57 17.83
CA TYR A 137 -6.51 -10.50 18.28
C TYR A 137 -6.30 -9.20 17.49
N VAL A 138 -5.04 -8.83 17.24
CA VAL A 138 -4.72 -7.65 16.43
C VAL A 138 -5.13 -7.86 14.98
N ALA A 139 -4.93 -9.05 14.41
CA ALA A 139 -5.40 -9.37 13.06
C ALA A 139 -6.93 -9.30 12.92
N MET A 140 -7.69 -9.74 13.94
CA MET A 140 -9.14 -9.57 13.96
C MET A 140 -9.58 -8.09 14.01
N LEU A 141 -8.86 -7.26 14.76
CA LEU A 141 -9.14 -5.84 14.84
C LEU A 141 -8.57 -5.05 13.66
N PHE A 142 -7.67 -5.64 12.91
CA PHE A 142 -6.89 -4.96 11.88
C PHE A 142 -7.74 -4.21 10.84
N PRO A 143 -8.84 -4.77 10.29
CA PRO A 143 -9.71 -4.02 9.39
C PRO A 143 -10.24 -2.72 9.99
N PHE A 144 -10.39 -2.66 11.33
CA PHE A 144 -10.96 -1.53 12.05
C PHE A 144 -9.93 -0.57 12.65
N ILE A 145 -8.68 -1.00 12.82
CA ILE A 145 -7.65 -0.24 13.55
C ILE A 145 -6.30 -0.16 12.82
N ARG A 146 -6.20 -0.65 11.58
CA ARG A 146 -4.94 -0.71 10.83
C ARG A 146 -4.22 0.65 10.75
N LYS A 147 -4.98 1.70 10.54
CA LYS A 147 -4.48 3.08 10.46
C LYS A 147 -4.13 3.65 11.84
N ILE A 148 -4.84 3.23 12.88
CA ILE A 148 -4.61 3.66 14.27
C ILE A 148 -3.34 3.04 14.84
N LEU A 149 -3.09 1.76 14.62
CA LEU A 149 -1.94 1.07 15.20
C LEU A 149 -0.69 1.09 14.32
N LYS A 150 -0.80 1.47 13.03
CA LYS A 150 0.32 1.50 12.06
C LYS A 150 1.32 0.35 12.29
N ILE A 151 0.81 -0.88 12.37
CA ILE A 151 1.65 -2.07 12.46
C ILE A 151 2.10 -2.40 11.05
N TYR A 152 3.33 -2.03 10.72
CA TYR A 152 3.88 -2.07 9.38
C TYR A 152 3.58 -3.37 8.61
N TYR A 153 3.83 -4.53 9.22
CA TYR A 153 3.62 -5.80 8.53
C TYR A 153 2.16 -6.10 8.22
N LEU A 154 1.23 -5.62 9.03
CA LEU A 154 -0.19 -5.76 8.77
C LEU A 154 -0.65 -4.78 7.69
N ASN A 155 -0.07 -3.58 7.65
CA ASN A 155 -0.37 -2.59 6.61
C ASN A 155 0.11 -3.01 5.21
N LYS A 156 1.09 -3.91 5.11
CA LYS A 156 1.52 -4.50 3.82
C LYS A 156 0.58 -5.60 3.30
N ILE A 157 -0.35 -6.09 4.10
CA ILE A 157 -1.37 -7.03 3.64
C ILE A 157 -2.46 -6.22 2.95
N VAL A 158 -2.24 -5.90 1.68
CA VAL A 158 -3.20 -5.23 0.81
C VAL A 158 -3.71 -6.26 -0.19
N ILE A 159 -5.02 -6.32 -0.38
CA ILE A 159 -5.61 -7.07 -1.49
C ILE A 159 -5.51 -6.15 -2.71
N PRO A 160 -4.85 -6.58 -3.81
CA PRO A 160 -4.75 -5.76 -5.00
C PRO A 160 -6.14 -5.37 -5.53
N ASP A 161 -6.26 -4.14 -6.01
CA ASP A 161 -7.56 -3.55 -6.40
C ASP A 161 -8.24 -4.34 -7.52
N PHE A 162 -7.46 -4.86 -8.48
CA PHE A 162 -8.00 -5.69 -9.55
C PHE A 162 -8.67 -6.98 -9.04
N ILE A 163 -8.25 -7.52 -7.88
CA ILE A 163 -8.91 -8.70 -7.26
C ILE A 163 -10.25 -8.28 -6.66
N VAL A 164 -10.29 -7.11 -6.01
CA VAL A 164 -11.52 -6.58 -5.41
C VAL A 164 -12.56 -6.34 -6.52
N THR A 165 -12.18 -5.63 -7.57
CA THR A 165 -13.03 -5.34 -8.74
C THR A 165 -13.55 -6.63 -9.40
N TYR A 166 -12.68 -7.62 -9.60
CA TYR A 166 -13.08 -8.92 -10.15
C TYR A 166 -14.13 -9.65 -9.28
N LEU A 167 -13.96 -9.58 -7.94
CA LEU A 167 -14.90 -10.21 -7.01
C LEU A 167 -16.26 -9.48 -6.98
N GLU A 168 -16.25 -8.16 -7.05
CA GLU A 168 -17.46 -7.34 -7.09
C GLU A 168 -18.27 -7.61 -8.37
N ASP A 169 -17.62 -7.64 -9.52
CA ASP A 169 -18.30 -7.82 -10.82
C ASP A 169 -18.87 -9.21 -11.01
N LYS A 170 -18.17 -10.26 -10.57
CA LYS A 170 -18.53 -11.65 -10.90
C LYS A 170 -19.02 -12.49 -9.73
N HIS A 171 -18.77 -12.06 -8.49
CA HIS A 171 -18.99 -12.89 -7.29
C HIS A 171 -19.58 -12.11 -6.10
N TRP A 172 -20.68 -11.38 -6.30
CA TRP A 172 -21.34 -10.59 -5.24
C TRP A 172 -21.61 -11.36 -3.92
N LEU A 173 -21.83 -12.70 -4.01
CA LEU A 173 -21.98 -13.57 -2.83
C LEU A 173 -20.71 -13.61 -1.97
N VAL A 174 -19.53 -13.51 -2.59
CA VAL A 174 -18.25 -13.43 -1.87
C VAL A 174 -18.17 -12.11 -1.10
N GLY A 175 -18.59 -11.00 -1.70
CA GLY A 175 -18.69 -9.70 -1.02
C GLY A 175 -19.61 -9.78 0.21
N LEU A 176 -20.78 -10.42 0.08
CA LEU A 176 -21.68 -10.62 1.22
C LEU A 176 -21.05 -11.49 2.33
N MET A 177 -20.32 -12.56 1.97
CA MET A 177 -19.59 -13.38 2.95
C MET A 177 -18.48 -12.61 3.66
N ILE A 178 -17.72 -11.77 2.95
CA ILE A 178 -16.70 -10.89 3.53
C ILE A 178 -17.36 -9.92 4.52
N PHE A 179 -18.45 -9.27 4.13
CA PHE A 179 -19.21 -8.36 5.00
C PHE A 179 -19.73 -9.08 6.25
N ALA A 180 -20.34 -10.24 6.13
CA ALA A 180 -20.83 -11.03 7.26
C ALA A 180 -19.64 -11.46 8.18
N SER A 181 -18.52 -11.84 7.60
CA SER A 181 -17.31 -12.21 8.36
C SER A 181 -16.79 -11.04 9.19
N ALA A 182 -16.83 -9.81 8.66
CA ALA A 182 -16.41 -8.61 9.39
C ALA A 182 -17.26 -8.38 10.66
N TRP A 183 -18.58 -8.60 10.60
CA TRP A 183 -19.46 -8.52 11.78
C TRP A 183 -19.16 -9.60 12.81
N ILE A 184 -18.87 -10.83 12.37
CA ILE A 184 -18.47 -11.93 13.27
C ILE A 184 -17.13 -11.58 13.95
N LEU A 185 -16.14 -11.08 13.19
CA LEU A 185 -14.85 -10.65 13.73
C LEU A 185 -15.01 -9.52 14.74
N LEU A 186 -15.87 -8.54 14.46
CA LEU A 186 -16.17 -7.45 15.39
C LEU A 186 -16.80 -7.98 16.68
N TYR A 187 -17.79 -8.87 16.57
CA TYR A 187 -18.42 -9.51 17.75
C TYR A 187 -17.38 -10.25 18.59
N VAL A 188 -16.54 -11.09 17.98
CA VAL A 188 -15.48 -11.86 18.67
C VAL A 188 -14.46 -10.91 19.29
N SER A 189 -14.09 -9.83 18.60
CA SER A 189 -13.15 -8.82 19.10
C SER A 189 -13.67 -8.14 20.37
N VAL A 190 -14.94 -7.77 20.42
CA VAL A 190 -15.57 -7.22 21.64
C VAL A 190 -15.61 -8.26 22.76
N ARG A 191 -15.88 -9.53 22.44
CA ARG A 191 -15.89 -10.63 23.42
C ARG A 191 -14.53 -10.88 24.07
N LEU A 192 -13.43 -10.65 23.33
CA LEU A 192 -12.06 -10.92 23.75
C LEU A 192 -11.28 -9.66 24.20
N MET A 193 -11.89 -8.47 24.19
CA MET A 193 -11.20 -7.20 24.42
C MET A 193 -10.46 -7.09 25.77
N PHE A 194 -10.93 -7.77 26.81
CA PHE A 194 -10.31 -7.74 28.14
C PHE A 194 -9.16 -8.76 28.29
N VAL A 195 -8.86 -9.57 27.27
CA VAL A 195 -7.73 -10.53 27.34
C VAL A 195 -6.40 -9.80 27.33
N LEU A 196 -6.23 -8.77 26.48
CA LEU A 196 -4.99 -7.99 26.38
C LEU A 196 -4.56 -7.37 27.72
N PRO A 197 -5.42 -6.63 28.46
CA PRO A 197 -5.04 -6.10 29.77
C PRO A 197 -4.64 -7.19 30.76
N LYS A 198 -5.31 -8.33 30.76
CA LYS A 198 -4.99 -9.45 31.65
C LYS A 198 -3.62 -10.05 31.36
N ILE A 199 -3.28 -10.21 30.09
CA ILE A 199 -1.97 -10.72 29.67
C ILE A 199 -0.87 -9.68 29.93
N LEU A 200 -1.08 -8.42 29.47
CA LEU A 200 -0.05 -7.40 29.46
C LEU A 200 0.16 -6.75 30.85
N PHE A 201 -0.90 -6.57 31.66
CA PHE A 201 -0.79 -5.79 32.90
C PHE A 201 -0.88 -6.65 34.16
N GLU A 202 -1.62 -7.77 34.13
CA GLU A 202 -1.84 -8.62 35.31
C GLU A 202 -1.05 -9.94 35.27
N LYS A 203 -0.19 -10.14 34.26
CA LYS A 203 0.68 -11.33 34.10
C LYS A 203 -0.09 -12.66 34.03
N LYS A 204 -1.38 -12.63 33.65
CA LYS A 204 -2.23 -13.82 33.54
C LYS A 204 -1.88 -14.64 32.29
N THR A 205 -2.31 -15.90 32.28
CA THR A 205 -2.26 -16.76 31.08
C THR A 205 -3.35 -16.34 30.09
N VAL A 206 -3.18 -16.74 28.81
CA VAL A 206 -4.21 -16.50 27.77
C VAL A 206 -5.54 -17.13 28.18
N ARG A 207 -5.51 -18.38 28.69
CA ARG A 207 -6.72 -19.11 29.13
C ARG A 207 -7.49 -18.37 30.23
N GLU A 208 -6.78 -17.87 31.25
CA GLU A 208 -7.39 -17.06 32.31
C GLU A 208 -7.97 -15.75 31.78
N GLY A 209 -7.23 -15.07 30.89
CA GLY A 209 -7.68 -13.85 30.22
C GLY A 209 -8.94 -14.06 29.39
N VAL A 210 -8.99 -15.11 28.57
CA VAL A 210 -10.16 -15.47 27.76
C VAL A 210 -11.36 -15.80 28.65
N LYS A 211 -11.18 -16.65 29.68
CA LYS A 211 -12.25 -16.97 30.63
C LYS A 211 -12.81 -15.71 31.28
N PHE A 212 -11.95 -14.82 31.76
CA PHE A 212 -12.34 -13.54 32.34
C PHE A 212 -13.11 -12.66 31.35
N SER A 213 -12.57 -12.48 30.14
CA SER A 213 -13.17 -11.62 29.13
C SER A 213 -14.56 -12.11 28.72
N LEU A 214 -14.69 -13.41 28.43
CA LEU A 214 -15.98 -14.01 28.08
C LEU A 214 -17.01 -13.89 29.18
N GLN A 215 -16.61 -14.05 30.47
CA GLN A 215 -17.51 -13.86 31.63
C GLN A 215 -17.92 -12.39 31.77
N LYS A 216 -16.96 -11.45 31.69
CA LYS A 216 -17.21 -10.02 31.86
C LYS A 216 -18.12 -9.46 30.76
N THR A 217 -17.96 -9.93 29.52
CA THR A 217 -18.76 -9.47 28.38
C THR A 217 -20.07 -10.23 28.20
N LYS A 218 -20.33 -11.29 28.98
CA LYS A 218 -21.57 -12.07 28.92
C LYS A 218 -22.77 -11.15 29.16
N LYS A 219 -23.75 -11.17 28.26
CA LYS A 219 -24.96 -10.33 28.27
C LYS A 219 -24.73 -8.80 28.19
N GLN A 220 -23.50 -8.35 27.94
CA GLN A 220 -23.15 -6.92 27.89
C GLN A 220 -22.36 -6.55 26.59
N VAL A 221 -22.37 -7.39 25.56
CA VAL A 221 -21.62 -7.16 24.33
C VAL A 221 -21.99 -5.83 23.70
N LEU A 222 -23.28 -5.55 23.54
CA LEU A 222 -23.77 -4.29 22.97
C LEU A 222 -23.33 -3.06 23.78
N PHE A 223 -23.33 -3.17 25.12
CA PHE A 223 -22.84 -2.09 25.98
C PHE A 223 -21.35 -1.79 25.71
N TYR A 224 -20.50 -2.83 25.63
CA TYR A 224 -19.08 -2.66 25.36
C TYR A 224 -18.81 -2.18 23.91
N ALA A 225 -19.53 -2.73 22.94
CA ALA A 225 -19.47 -2.28 21.55
C ALA A 225 -19.87 -0.81 21.41
N TRP A 226 -20.98 -0.39 22.06
CA TRP A 226 -21.43 1.00 22.05
C TRP A 226 -20.43 1.96 22.68
N ASN A 227 -19.82 1.59 23.82
CA ASN A 227 -18.78 2.43 24.44
C ASN A 227 -17.52 2.53 23.57
N LEU A 228 -17.12 1.45 22.89
CA LEU A 228 -16.02 1.48 21.93
C LEU A 228 -16.35 2.40 20.76
N LEU A 229 -17.54 2.28 20.20
CA LEU A 229 -18.03 3.17 19.13
C LEU A 229 -18.05 4.64 19.59
N LEU A 230 -18.49 4.92 20.81
CA LEU A 230 -18.45 6.29 21.36
C LEU A 230 -17.03 6.83 21.54
N ILE A 231 -16.04 5.98 21.85
CA ILE A 231 -14.64 6.40 21.91
C ILE A 231 -14.17 6.77 20.49
N ILE A 232 -14.48 5.94 19.50
CA ILE A 232 -14.17 6.18 18.09
C ILE A 232 -14.81 7.49 17.63
N ILE A 233 -16.13 7.63 17.75
CA ILE A 233 -16.87 8.85 17.33
C ILE A 233 -16.30 10.11 17.99
N LYS A 234 -15.98 10.07 19.29
CA LYS A 234 -15.37 11.23 19.97
C LYS A 234 -13.98 11.56 19.47
N THR A 235 -13.20 10.54 19.08
CA THR A 235 -11.89 10.75 18.47
C THR A 235 -12.02 11.45 17.12
N TYR A 236 -12.96 11.01 16.29
CA TYR A 236 -13.26 11.64 14.99
C TYR A 236 -13.77 13.08 15.15
N LEU A 237 -14.77 13.29 16.02
CA LEU A 237 -15.30 14.62 16.29
C LEU A 237 -14.20 15.59 16.75
N PHE A 238 -13.30 15.13 17.60
CA PHE A 238 -12.16 15.93 18.02
C PHE A 238 -11.22 16.27 16.85
N PHE A 239 -10.90 15.28 16.02
CA PHE A 239 -10.04 15.46 14.88
C PHE A 239 -10.63 16.47 13.88
N PHE A 240 -11.87 16.26 13.47
CA PHE A 240 -12.54 17.15 12.50
C PHE A 240 -12.77 18.55 13.04
N LEU A 241 -13.08 18.71 14.33
CA LEU A 241 -13.22 20.02 14.96
C LEU A 241 -11.95 20.88 14.84
N LEU A 242 -10.77 20.25 14.92
CA LEU A 242 -9.49 20.93 14.79
C LEU A 242 -9.03 21.06 13.32
N LEU A 243 -9.38 20.10 12.48
CA LEU A 243 -9.04 20.07 11.06
C LEU A 243 -9.79 21.14 10.26
N THR A 244 -11.11 21.26 10.47
CA THR A 244 -11.98 22.14 9.67
C THR A 244 -11.47 23.59 9.56
N PRO A 245 -11.09 24.29 10.65
CA PRO A 245 -10.59 25.67 10.51
C PRO A 245 -9.28 25.77 9.72
N LEU A 246 -8.43 24.74 9.73
CA LEU A 246 -7.19 24.72 8.95
C LEU A 246 -7.49 24.61 7.45
N LEU A 247 -8.41 23.72 7.08
CA LEU A 247 -8.82 23.56 5.68
C LEU A 247 -9.57 24.80 5.17
N LEU A 248 -10.48 25.37 5.97
CA LEU A 248 -11.16 26.62 5.57
C LEU A 248 -10.17 27.77 5.37
N GLY A 249 -9.14 27.88 6.21
CA GLY A 249 -8.06 28.84 6.03
C GLY A 249 -7.26 28.59 4.75
N GLN A 250 -6.99 27.32 4.42
CA GLN A 250 -6.26 26.94 3.20
C GLN A 250 -7.07 27.29 1.95
N ILE A 251 -8.38 26.98 1.90
CA ILE A 251 -9.26 27.32 0.78
C ILE A 251 -9.18 28.82 0.45
N VAL A 252 -9.17 29.69 1.47
CA VAL A 252 -9.06 31.13 1.25
C VAL A 252 -7.71 31.51 0.63
N ILE A 253 -6.64 30.87 1.05
CA ILE A 253 -5.28 31.16 0.59
C ILE A 253 -4.98 30.54 -0.77
N ASP A 254 -5.55 29.39 -1.11
CA ASP A 254 -5.41 28.74 -2.42
C ASP A 254 -5.85 29.67 -3.56
N ASN A 255 -6.80 30.58 -3.27
CA ASN A 255 -7.24 31.60 -4.22
C ASN A 255 -6.32 32.86 -4.31
N LEU A 256 -5.19 32.90 -3.62
CA LEU A 256 -4.26 34.04 -3.64
C LEU A 256 -3.10 33.78 -4.61
N THR A 257 -1.96 33.38 -4.07
CA THR A 257 -0.80 33.02 -4.89
C THR A 257 -0.31 31.62 -4.53
N GLN A 258 0.18 30.90 -5.52
CA GLN A 258 0.68 29.54 -5.35
C GLN A 258 1.77 29.44 -4.28
N LYS A 259 2.66 30.45 -4.19
CA LYS A 259 3.76 30.44 -3.20
C LYS A 259 3.27 30.59 -1.77
N GLU A 260 2.35 31.53 -1.51
CA GLU A 260 1.77 31.71 -0.17
C GLU A 260 0.92 30.52 0.21
N SER A 261 0.18 29.96 -0.73
CA SER A 261 -0.63 28.78 -0.54
C SER A 261 0.22 27.56 -0.16
N LEU A 262 1.33 27.31 -0.83
CA LEU A 262 2.29 26.25 -0.48
C LEU A 262 2.84 26.43 0.95
N ILE A 263 3.28 27.66 1.30
CA ILE A 263 3.84 27.92 2.63
C ILE A 263 2.80 27.63 3.73
N LEU A 264 1.57 28.12 3.57
CA LEU A 264 0.49 27.83 4.50
C LEU A 264 0.13 26.34 4.49
N GLY A 265 0.14 25.70 3.33
CA GLY A 265 -0.07 24.28 3.16
C GLY A 265 0.92 23.44 3.99
N VAL A 266 2.21 23.78 3.94
CA VAL A 266 3.24 23.11 4.77
C VAL A 266 2.98 23.33 6.27
N ILE A 267 2.60 24.55 6.68
CA ILE A 267 2.25 24.84 8.08
C ILE A 267 1.03 24.01 8.48
N ASN A 268 -0.02 23.99 7.66
CA ASN A 268 -1.22 23.20 7.91
C ASN A 268 -0.92 21.70 7.96
N PHE A 269 -0.04 21.18 7.10
CA PHE A 269 0.41 19.81 7.13
C PHE A 269 1.05 19.45 8.49
N VAL A 270 1.95 20.30 9.00
CA VAL A 270 2.56 20.13 10.34
C VAL A 270 1.49 20.10 11.43
N LEU A 271 0.52 21.01 11.37
CA LEU A 271 -0.58 21.06 12.34
C LEU A 271 -1.48 19.82 12.25
N ILE A 272 -1.84 19.38 11.04
CA ILE A 272 -2.63 18.16 10.79
C ILE A 272 -1.92 16.93 11.36
N LYS A 273 -0.61 16.77 11.12
CA LYS A 273 0.18 15.67 11.72
C LYS A 273 0.14 15.70 13.25
N ASN A 274 0.27 16.87 13.86
CA ASN A 274 0.18 17.01 15.31
C ASN A 274 -1.22 16.67 15.85
N ILE A 275 -2.28 17.14 15.18
CA ILE A 275 -3.68 16.83 15.52
C ILE A 275 -3.93 15.32 15.39
N HIS A 276 -3.40 14.71 14.36
CA HIS A 276 -3.45 13.27 14.12
C HIS A 276 -2.86 12.49 15.30
N TYR A 277 -1.62 12.79 15.72
CA TYR A 277 -1.01 12.14 16.88
C TYR A 277 -1.75 12.42 18.19
N MET A 278 -2.36 13.60 18.34
CA MET A 278 -3.22 13.91 19.47
C MET A 278 -4.49 13.04 19.47
N ALA A 279 -5.12 12.85 18.32
CA ALA A 279 -6.31 12.02 18.17
C ALA A 279 -6.00 10.53 18.45
N LEU A 280 -4.89 10.01 17.89
CA LEU A 280 -4.37 8.67 18.18
C LEU A 280 -4.17 8.45 19.68
N THR A 281 -3.54 9.41 20.33
CA THR A 281 -3.30 9.34 21.76
C THR A 281 -4.60 9.34 22.55
N TYR A 282 -5.52 10.21 22.17
CA TYR A 282 -6.83 10.25 22.79
C TYR A 282 -7.52 8.88 22.70
N PHE A 283 -7.52 8.29 21.50
CA PHE A 283 -8.07 6.95 21.29
C PHE A 283 -7.38 5.91 22.17
N LEU A 284 -6.05 5.78 22.10
CA LEU A 284 -5.29 4.77 22.85
C LEU A 284 -5.45 4.90 24.35
N VAL A 285 -5.35 6.14 24.87
CA VAL A 285 -5.48 6.39 26.29
C VAL A 285 -6.92 6.10 26.76
N LYS A 286 -7.93 6.50 25.99
CA LYS A 286 -9.33 6.17 26.30
C LYS A 286 -9.61 4.69 26.21
N PHE A 287 -9.06 4.02 25.22
CA PHE A 287 -9.21 2.59 25.06
C PHE A 287 -8.55 1.83 26.23
N VAL A 288 -7.31 2.15 26.59
CA VAL A 288 -6.63 1.53 27.74
C VAL A 288 -7.35 1.85 29.04
N SER A 289 -7.78 3.09 29.26
CA SER A 289 -8.60 3.48 30.43
C SER A 289 -9.90 2.68 30.52
N PHE A 290 -10.59 2.51 29.39
CA PHE A 290 -11.82 1.71 29.31
C PHE A 290 -11.58 0.22 29.62
N LEU A 291 -10.46 -0.34 29.15
CA LEU A 291 -10.10 -1.74 29.39
C LEU A 291 -9.65 -2.01 30.83
N THR A 292 -8.92 -1.06 31.45
CA THR A 292 -8.33 -1.24 32.80
C THR A 292 -9.21 -0.68 33.91
N GLY A 293 -10.10 0.26 33.60
CA GLY A 293 -10.86 1.05 34.60
C GLY A 293 -10.03 2.14 35.27
N GLU A 294 -8.79 2.39 34.82
CA GLU A 294 -7.89 3.41 35.39
C GLU A 294 -8.19 4.79 34.80
N GLU A 295 -8.02 5.86 35.59
CA GLU A 295 -8.26 7.25 35.14
C GLU A 295 -6.97 7.99 34.79
N LEU A 296 -7.05 8.94 33.84
CA LEU A 296 -5.96 9.85 33.55
C LEU A 296 -6.01 11.04 34.53
N GLU A 297 -4.94 11.26 35.28
CA GLU A 297 -4.78 12.46 36.10
C GLU A 297 -3.77 13.46 35.49
N ILE A 298 -3.98 14.76 35.81
CA ILE A 298 -3.08 15.83 35.34
C ILE A 298 -1.81 15.78 36.17
N MET A 299 -0.66 15.68 35.48
CA MET A 299 0.63 15.78 36.15
C MET A 299 1.09 17.24 36.20
N PRO A 300 1.49 17.75 37.39
CA PRO A 300 2.18 19.04 37.46
C PRO A 300 3.57 18.95 36.82
N ARG A 301 3.92 19.99 36.04
CA ARG A 301 5.19 20.05 35.27
C ARG A 301 6.38 20.42 36.15
N ARG A 302 7.56 19.86 35.83
CA ARG A 302 8.86 20.37 36.31
C ARG A 302 9.38 21.41 35.33
N LYS A 303 9.96 22.52 35.81
CA LYS A 303 10.54 23.58 34.95
C LYS A 303 11.64 23.04 34.00
N LYS A 304 12.41 22.03 34.40
CA LYS A 304 13.45 21.39 33.57
C LYS A 304 12.95 20.66 32.32
N ASP A 305 11.65 20.28 32.26
CA ASP A 305 11.09 19.54 31.13
C ASP A 305 10.73 20.45 29.95
N HIS A 306 10.76 21.79 30.12
CA HIS A 306 10.35 22.71 29.06
C HIS A 306 11.31 22.68 27.84
N LEU A 307 12.62 22.73 28.06
CA LEU A 307 13.59 22.78 26.98
C LEU A 307 13.56 21.51 26.12
N MET A 308 13.53 20.34 26.78
CA MET A 308 13.50 19.06 26.07
C MET A 308 12.17 18.85 25.31
N ARG A 309 11.04 19.33 25.88
CA ARG A 309 9.76 19.32 25.20
C ARG A 309 9.80 20.14 23.90
N TRP A 310 10.25 21.39 23.99
CA TRP A 310 10.35 22.25 22.82
C TRP A 310 11.34 21.70 21.78
N GLY A 311 12.44 21.07 22.24
CA GLY A 311 13.37 20.36 21.36
C GLY A 311 12.70 19.23 20.58
N VAL A 312 11.98 18.33 21.27
CA VAL A 312 11.25 17.23 20.60
C VAL A 312 10.18 17.75 19.65
N MET A 313 9.39 18.74 20.09
CA MET A 313 8.34 19.32 19.25
C MET A 313 8.95 20.05 18.04
N GLY A 314 10.05 20.78 18.21
CA GLY A 314 10.75 21.47 17.14
C GLY A 314 11.31 20.49 16.10
N CYS A 315 12.01 19.43 16.53
CA CYS A 315 12.53 18.40 15.64
C CYS A 315 11.40 17.70 14.87
N ALA A 316 10.32 17.33 15.56
CA ALA A 316 9.16 16.71 14.91
C ALA A 316 8.51 17.67 13.89
N SER A 317 8.36 18.95 14.22
CA SER A 317 7.79 19.95 13.32
C SER A 317 8.65 20.19 12.09
N ILE A 318 9.99 20.22 12.23
CA ILE A 318 10.92 20.33 11.09
C ILE A 318 10.77 19.10 10.19
N PHE A 319 10.75 17.90 10.77
CA PHE A 319 10.56 16.67 10.01
C PHE A 319 9.23 16.66 9.25
N PHE A 320 8.14 17.02 9.92
CA PHE A 320 6.82 17.11 9.27
C PHE A 320 6.75 18.23 8.23
N ALA A 321 7.49 19.32 8.39
CA ALA A 321 7.55 20.39 7.39
C ALA A 321 8.28 19.92 6.12
N LEU A 322 9.37 19.17 6.26
CA LEU A 322 10.06 18.56 5.12
C LEU A 322 9.17 17.52 4.41
N GLU A 323 8.53 16.64 5.17
CA GLU A 323 7.56 15.68 4.64
C GLU A 323 6.42 16.39 3.92
N GLY A 324 5.86 17.44 4.52
CA GLY A 324 4.76 18.23 3.96
C GLY A 324 5.15 18.98 2.69
N TYR A 325 6.34 19.55 2.64
CA TYR A 325 6.86 20.21 1.44
C TYR A 325 6.98 19.22 0.27
N ILE A 326 7.62 18.07 0.49
CA ILE A 326 7.75 17.03 -0.53
C ILE A 326 6.38 16.53 -0.99
N TYR A 327 5.46 16.30 -0.05
CA TYR A 327 4.11 15.80 -0.34
C TYR A 327 3.28 16.79 -1.18
N LEU A 328 3.35 18.08 -0.90
CA LEU A 328 2.58 19.10 -1.59
C LEU A 328 3.19 19.50 -2.94
N GLU A 329 4.52 19.40 -3.09
CA GLU A 329 5.22 19.70 -4.34
C GLU A 329 5.20 18.55 -5.35
N ALA A 330 5.08 17.30 -4.89
CA ALA A 330 5.16 16.13 -5.76
C ALA A 330 4.17 16.14 -6.94
N PRO A 331 2.88 16.50 -6.79
CA PRO A 331 1.95 16.56 -7.91
C PRO A 331 2.29 17.62 -8.95
N VAL A 332 2.90 18.73 -8.54
CA VAL A 332 3.27 19.85 -9.40
C VAL A 332 4.51 19.56 -10.22
N THR A 333 5.49 18.86 -9.61
CA THR A 333 6.81 18.63 -10.22
C THR A 333 6.89 17.31 -11.00
N ASN A 334 5.99 16.36 -10.74
CA ASN A 334 5.98 15.06 -11.39
C ASN A 334 5.22 15.10 -12.73
N THR A 335 5.88 14.71 -13.81
CA THR A 335 5.32 14.60 -15.16
C THR A 335 5.41 13.16 -15.66
N PRO A 336 4.59 12.23 -15.15
CA PRO A 336 4.63 10.84 -15.57
C PRO A 336 4.18 10.69 -17.03
N LEU A 337 4.70 9.66 -17.71
CA LEU A 337 4.20 9.27 -19.03
C LEU A 337 2.76 8.79 -18.91
N VAL A 338 1.92 9.20 -19.85
CA VAL A 338 0.53 8.75 -19.97
C VAL A 338 0.47 7.58 -20.92
N ILE A 339 0.06 6.40 -20.40
CA ILE A 339 0.12 5.13 -21.13
C ILE A 339 -1.28 4.53 -21.22
N SER A 340 -1.77 4.29 -22.45
CA SER A 340 -3.04 3.60 -22.65
C SER A 340 -2.89 2.11 -22.42
N HIS A 341 -3.79 1.51 -21.65
CA HIS A 341 -3.82 0.08 -21.36
C HIS A 341 -4.48 -0.70 -22.49
N ARG A 342 -3.80 -1.72 -23.03
CA ARG A 342 -4.28 -2.60 -24.13
C ARG A 342 -4.78 -1.86 -25.38
N GLY A 343 -4.30 -0.65 -25.61
CA GLY A 343 -4.69 0.16 -26.76
C GLY A 343 -6.14 0.64 -26.75
N VAL A 344 -6.82 0.68 -25.61
CA VAL A 344 -8.19 1.18 -25.47
C VAL A 344 -8.25 2.36 -24.52
N SER A 345 -9.24 3.22 -24.69
CA SER A 345 -9.59 4.28 -23.76
C SER A 345 -11.09 4.39 -23.65
N ASN A 346 -11.61 4.44 -22.41
CA ASN A 346 -13.03 4.62 -22.09
C ASN A 346 -13.94 3.68 -22.91
N LYS A 347 -13.55 2.40 -23.03
CA LYS A 347 -14.28 1.37 -23.76
C LYS A 347 -14.52 1.68 -25.25
N ASN A 348 -13.60 2.42 -25.90
CA ASN A 348 -13.74 2.88 -27.31
C ASN A 348 -13.57 1.80 -28.37
N GLY A 349 -13.29 0.54 -27.99
CA GLY A 349 -13.09 -0.56 -28.92
C GLY A 349 -12.86 -1.92 -28.25
N VAL A 350 -12.35 -2.87 -29.00
CA VAL A 350 -11.88 -4.17 -28.51
C VAL A 350 -10.39 -4.05 -28.21
N GLN A 351 -9.99 -4.50 -27.03
CA GLN A 351 -8.59 -4.47 -26.58
C GLN A 351 -7.64 -5.16 -27.57
N ASN A 352 -6.38 -4.68 -27.66
CA ASN A 352 -5.33 -5.31 -28.45
C ASN A 352 -5.66 -5.44 -29.96
N THR A 353 -6.35 -4.47 -30.55
CA THR A 353 -6.69 -4.47 -31.97
C THR A 353 -6.18 -3.23 -32.69
N VAL A 354 -5.87 -3.34 -33.97
CA VAL A 354 -5.47 -2.21 -34.83
C VAL A 354 -6.55 -1.11 -34.79
N GLN A 355 -7.82 -1.50 -34.79
CA GLN A 355 -8.92 -0.55 -34.77
C GLN A 355 -8.95 0.30 -33.49
N SER A 356 -8.64 -0.29 -32.33
CA SER A 356 -8.54 0.45 -31.06
C SER A 356 -7.28 1.31 -31.01
N LEU A 357 -6.14 0.78 -31.49
CA LEU A 357 -4.90 1.53 -31.62
C LEU A 357 -5.11 2.84 -32.40
N GLU A 358 -5.77 2.79 -33.56
CA GLU A 358 -6.05 3.96 -34.38
C GLU A 358 -6.88 5.04 -33.66
N LYS A 359 -7.87 4.62 -32.90
CA LYS A 359 -8.70 5.55 -32.11
C LYS A 359 -7.93 6.14 -30.93
N THR A 360 -7.21 5.30 -30.22
CA THR A 360 -6.48 5.70 -29.00
C THR A 360 -5.27 6.56 -29.34
N ALA A 361 -4.59 6.34 -30.46
CA ALA A 361 -3.49 7.19 -30.92
C ALA A 361 -3.91 8.64 -31.17
N GLN A 362 -5.20 8.90 -31.49
CA GLN A 362 -5.73 10.26 -31.63
C GLN A 362 -5.73 11.04 -30.32
N LEU A 363 -5.78 10.34 -29.17
CA LEU A 363 -5.69 10.93 -27.81
C LEU A 363 -4.23 11.25 -27.42
N LYS A 364 -3.25 10.91 -28.29
CA LYS A 364 -1.81 11.20 -28.14
C LYS A 364 -1.20 10.68 -26.82
N PRO A 365 -1.38 9.40 -26.46
CA PRO A 365 -0.64 8.84 -25.33
C PRO A 365 0.87 8.85 -25.61
N ASP A 366 1.68 8.93 -24.55
CA ASP A 366 3.13 8.78 -24.67
C ASP A 366 3.52 7.37 -25.14
N LEU A 367 2.80 6.36 -24.65
CA LEU A 367 2.92 4.97 -25.02
C LEU A 367 1.54 4.32 -25.09
N ILE A 368 1.39 3.32 -25.95
CA ILE A 368 0.26 2.38 -25.90
C ILE A 368 0.80 1.04 -25.42
N GLU A 369 0.26 0.59 -24.30
CA GLU A 369 0.55 -0.75 -23.78
C GLU A 369 -0.30 -1.79 -24.52
N MET A 370 0.26 -2.97 -24.76
CA MET A 370 -0.39 -4.04 -25.50
C MET A 370 0.28 -5.41 -25.27
N ASP A 371 -0.51 -6.47 -25.45
CA ASP A 371 -0.14 -7.84 -25.11
C ASP A 371 0.14 -8.71 -26.33
N VAL A 372 1.24 -9.45 -26.31
CA VAL A 372 1.68 -10.36 -27.39
C VAL A 372 1.82 -11.77 -26.86
N GLN A 373 1.27 -12.76 -27.58
CA GLN A 373 1.47 -14.18 -27.34
C GLN A 373 1.95 -14.92 -28.60
N GLU A 374 2.66 -16.03 -28.39
CA GLU A 374 3.05 -16.93 -29.48
C GLU A 374 1.84 -17.75 -29.96
N THR A 375 1.80 -18.06 -31.24
CA THR A 375 0.81 -18.94 -31.86
C THR A 375 1.37 -20.35 -32.07
N LYS A 376 0.50 -21.33 -32.43
CA LYS A 376 0.89 -22.70 -32.70
C LYS A 376 2.00 -22.83 -33.77
N ASP A 377 1.97 -21.96 -34.76
CA ASP A 377 2.94 -21.93 -35.86
C ASP A 377 4.13 -20.98 -35.62
N GLY A 378 4.34 -20.57 -34.37
CA GLY A 378 5.47 -19.74 -33.94
C GLY A 378 5.43 -18.30 -34.45
N GLN A 379 4.24 -17.81 -34.84
CA GLN A 379 3.99 -16.41 -35.14
C GLN A 379 3.53 -15.68 -33.87
N PHE A 380 3.20 -14.38 -33.95
CA PHE A 380 2.83 -13.56 -32.81
C PHE A 380 1.48 -12.87 -33.02
N VAL A 381 0.61 -12.97 -32.02
CA VAL A 381 -0.76 -12.47 -32.04
C VAL A 381 -1.02 -11.54 -30.87
N MET A 382 -1.92 -10.59 -31.09
CA MET A 382 -2.36 -9.63 -30.08
C MET A 382 -3.43 -10.25 -29.20
N MET A 383 -3.08 -10.61 -27.95
CA MET A 383 -4.03 -11.22 -27.01
C MET A 383 -3.54 -11.12 -25.57
N HIS A 384 -4.39 -10.63 -24.65
CA HIS A 384 -4.10 -10.61 -23.22
C HIS A 384 -4.38 -11.96 -22.55
N ASP A 385 -5.60 -12.50 -22.74
CA ASP A 385 -6.06 -13.69 -22.02
C ASP A 385 -5.35 -14.95 -22.52
N ALA A 386 -5.05 -15.87 -21.60
CA ALA A 386 -4.54 -17.20 -21.94
C ALA A 386 -5.59 -18.08 -22.64
N ASN A 387 -6.86 -17.65 -22.69
CA ASN A 387 -7.96 -18.38 -23.32
C ASN A 387 -8.87 -17.42 -24.11
N LEU A 388 -9.23 -17.81 -25.31
CA LEU A 388 -10.05 -17.04 -26.25
C LEU A 388 -11.54 -16.93 -25.85
N LYS A 389 -11.96 -17.59 -24.78
CA LYS A 389 -13.37 -17.71 -24.39
C LYS A 389 -14.06 -16.37 -24.17
N ASN A 390 -13.38 -15.41 -23.54
CA ASN A 390 -13.99 -14.12 -23.21
C ASN A 390 -14.25 -13.26 -24.45
N LEU A 391 -13.32 -13.20 -25.38
CA LEU A 391 -13.40 -12.35 -26.58
C LEU A 391 -14.03 -13.03 -27.79
N ALA A 392 -13.67 -14.32 -28.02
CA ALA A 392 -14.09 -15.06 -29.21
C ALA A 392 -15.13 -16.17 -28.92
N GLY A 393 -15.46 -16.44 -27.64
CA GLY A 393 -16.38 -17.51 -27.25
C GLY A 393 -15.82 -18.94 -27.40
N ILE A 394 -14.53 -19.11 -27.74
CA ILE A 394 -13.85 -20.37 -28.03
C ILE A 394 -12.97 -20.78 -26.85
N ASN A 395 -13.13 -22.02 -26.38
CA ASN A 395 -12.29 -22.54 -25.30
C ASN A 395 -10.99 -23.15 -25.86
N ALA A 396 -10.09 -22.27 -26.30
CA ALA A 396 -8.74 -22.59 -26.79
C ALA A 396 -7.76 -21.51 -26.35
N SER A 397 -6.46 -21.82 -26.30
CA SER A 397 -5.41 -20.81 -26.11
C SER A 397 -4.84 -20.36 -27.48
N PRO A 398 -4.20 -19.19 -27.57
CA PRO A 398 -3.52 -18.76 -28.79
C PRO A 398 -2.53 -19.78 -29.34
N GLN A 399 -1.82 -20.49 -28.45
CA GLN A 399 -0.85 -21.52 -28.81
C GLN A 399 -1.48 -22.81 -29.39
N ASP A 400 -2.77 -22.97 -29.32
CA ASP A 400 -3.48 -24.11 -29.90
C ASP A 400 -3.83 -23.90 -31.39
N LEU A 401 -3.79 -22.67 -31.89
CA LEU A 401 -4.21 -22.25 -33.22
C LEU A 401 -3.07 -21.55 -33.97
N THR A 402 -3.08 -21.69 -35.30
CA THR A 402 -2.19 -20.94 -36.19
C THR A 402 -2.59 -19.46 -36.26
N LEU A 403 -1.69 -18.59 -36.67
CA LEU A 403 -1.98 -17.16 -36.82
C LEU A 403 -3.16 -16.92 -37.80
N GLU A 404 -3.22 -17.69 -38.90
CA GLU A 404 -4.30 -17.56 -39.87
C GLU A 404 -5.67 -17.97 -39.31
N GLU A 405 -5.70 -19.05 -38.52
CA GLU A 405 -6.92 -19.46 -37.79
C GLU A 405 -7.36 -18.38 -36.81
N LEU A 406 -6.43 -17.79 -36.05
CA LEU A 406 -6.72 -16.72 -35.10
C LEU A 406 -7.26 -15.46 -35.77
N LYS A 407 -6.62 -15.00 -36.86
CA LYS A 407 -7.09 -13.84 -37.67
C LYS A 407 -8.47 -14.06 -38.29
N GLY A 408 -8.89 -15.32 -38.48
CA GLY A 408 -10.24 -15.69 -38.94
C GLY A 408 -11.33 -15.45 -37.90
N LEU A 409 -10.97 -15.41 -36.59
CA LEU A 409 -11.95 -15.32 -35.50
C LEU A 409 -12.51 -13.90 -35.35
N ASP A 410 -13.82 -13.83 -35.16
CA ASP A 410 -14.48 -12.60 -34.71
C ASP A 410 -14.36 -12.48 -33.19
N ILE A 411 -14.02 -11.31 -32.71
CA ILE A 411 -13.96 -10.96 -31.29
C ILE A 411 -14.87 -9.77 -31.00
N SER A 412 -15.39 -9.73 -29.78
CA SER A 412 -16.30 -8.66 -29.37
C SER A 412 -16.07 -8.26 -27.93
N GLU A 413 -16.05 -6.95 -27.69
CA GLU A 413 -15.91 -6.33 -26.38
C GLU A 413 -16.48 -4.90 -26.43
N ASN A 414 -17.03 -4.40 -25.33
CA ASN A 414 -17.53 -3.03 -25.19
C ASN A 414 -18.59 -2.63 -26.26
N GLY A 415 -19.31 -3.60 -26.86
CA GLY A 415 -20.27 -3.35 -27.93
C GLY A 415 -19.64 -3.25 -29.33
N TYR A 416 -18.32 -3.36 -29.45
CA TYR A 416 -17.61 -3.41 -30.74
C TYR A 416 -17.35 -4.85 -31.15
N ARG A 417 -17.21 -5.06 -32.47
CA ARG A 417 -16.84 -6.34 -33.08
C ARG A 417 -15.76 -6.13 -34.12
N THR A 418 -14.73 -6.96 -34.08
CA THR A 418 -13.61 -6.94 -35.02
C THR A 418 -12.96 -8.31 -35.09
N LYS A 419 -11.82 -8.41 -35.75
CA LYS A 419 -11.00 -9.63 -35.83
C LYS A 419 -9.77 -9.51 -34.95
N ILE A 420 -9.20 -10.65 -34.57
CA ILE A 420 -7.91 -10.69 -33.87
C ILE A 420 -6.83 -10.13 -34.78
N SER A 421 -5.97 -9.25 -34.25
CA SER A 421 -4.86 -8.64 -34.98
C SER A 421 -3.59 -9.48 -34.82
N SER A 422 -2.78 -9.60 -35.90
CA SER A 422 -1.40 -10.07 -35.76
C SER A 422 -0.52 -8.98 -35.11
N PHE A 423 0.59 -9.38 -34.51
CA PHE A 423 1.55 -8.41 -34.01
C PHE A 423 2.20 -7.62 -35.15
N ASP A 424 2.44 -8.26 -36.31
CA ASP A 424 2.94 -7.58 -37.51
C ASP A 424 2.04 -6.42 -37.95
N ASP A 425 0.69 -6.67 -38.06
CA ASP A 425 -0.25 -5.65 -38.49
C ASP A 425 -0.32 -4.50 -37.46
N TYR A 426 -0.30 -4.83 -36.16
CA TYR A 426 -0.37 -3.86 -35.08
C TYR A 426 0.90 -2.99 -35.02
N LEU A 427 2.08 -3.61 -35.04
CA LEU A 427 3.38 -2.92 -35.00
C LEU A 427 3.56 -1.99 -36.21
N ASN A 428 3.25 -2.49 -37.42
CA ASN A 428 3.34 -1.69 -38.65
C ASN A 428 2.42 -0.46 -38.54
N ARG A 429 1.18 -0.67 -38.08
CA ARG A 429 0.24 0.45 -37.96
C ARG A 429 0.64 1.45 -36.89
N ALA A 430 1.19 1.01 -35.75
CA ALA A 430 1.73 1.89 -34.73
C ALA A 430 2.90 2.73 -35.28
N ASN A 431 3.79 2.13 -36.07
CA ASN A 431 4.91 2.83 -36.71
C ASN A 431 4.43 3.89 -37.72
N GLU A 432 3.43 3.56 -38.54
CA GLU A 432 2.82 4.53 -39.49
C GLU A 432 2.22 5.73 -38.75
N LEU A 433 1.61 5.49 -37.56
CA LEU A 433 1.04 6.52 -36.72
C LEU A 433 2.09 7.26 -35.85
N HIS A 434 3.35 6.88 -35.93
CA HIS A 434 4.44 7.33 -35.05
C HIS A 434 4.13 7.14 -33.57
N GLN A 435 3.32 6.12 -33.23
CA GLN A 435 2.90 5.79 -31.90
C GLN A 435 3.87 4.81 -31.25
N ARG A 436 4.52 5.20 -30.16
CA ARG A 436 5.37 4.30 -29.38
C ARG A 436 4.53 3.30 -28.58
N LEU A 437 5.06 2.09 -28.43
CA LEU A 437 4.42 0.98 -27.74
C LEU A 437 5.17 0.59 -26.46
N LEU A 438 4.44 0.09 -25.48
CA LEU A 438 4.94 -0.71 -24.35
C LEU A 438 4.45 -2.15 -24.57
N ILE A 439 5.34 -3.00 -25.06
CA ILE A 439 5.03 -4.34 -25.57
C ILE A 439 5.15 -5.35 -24.43
N GLU A 440 4.01 -5.90 -23.96
CA GLU A 440 4.03 -6.98 -23.00
C GLU A 440 4.15 -8.34 -23.68
N ILE A 441 5.22 -9.06 -23.40
CA ILE A 441 5.35 -10.47 -23.80
C ILE A 441 4.73 -11.35 -22.73
N LYS A 442 3.62 -11.99 -23.07
CA LYS A 442 2.96 -13.01 -22.24
C LYS A 442 3.63 -14.35 -22.48
N THR A 443 4.00 -15.04 -21.41
CA THR A 443 4.58 -16.38 -21.47
C THR A 443 3.61 -17.44 -21.00
N SER A 444 3.71 -18.62 -21.60
CA SER A 444 2.90 -19.78 -21.29
C SER A 444 3.77 -21.06 -21.28
N LYS A 445 3.30 -22.11 -20.62
CA LYS A 445 3.98 -23.41 -20.66
C LYS A 445 3.91 -24.10 -22.04
N LYS A 446 3.07 -23.58 -22.95
CA LYS A 446 2.91 -24.08 -24.31
C LYS A 446 3.81 -23.41 -25.31
N ASP A 447 4.46 -22.30 -24.92
CA ASP A 447 5.36 -21.56 -25.81
C ASP A 447 6.58 -22.40 -26.19
N SER A 448 7.09 -22.16 -27.37
CA SER A 448 8.30 -22.84 -27.83
C SER A 448 9.55 -22.33 -27.08
N PRO A 449 10.54 -23.19 -26.85
CA PRO A 449 11.77 -22.76 -26.15
C PRO A 449 12.51 -21.59 -26.83
N GLN A 450 12.34 -21.42 -28.16
CA GLN A 450 12.98 -20.38 -28.98
C GLN A 450 12.06 -19.17 -29.23
N MET A 451 10.94 -19.04 -28.51
CA MET A 451 9.96 -17.96 -28.73
C MET A 451 10.62 -16.58 -28.72
N MET A 452 11.38 -16.25 -27.68
CA MET A 452 12.01 -14.94 -27.55
C MET A 452 13.16 -14.71 -28.55
N GLU A 453 13.91 -15.74 -28.90
CA GLU A 453 14.95 -15.66 -29.93
C GLU A 453 14.31 -15.23 -31.26
N ARG A 454 13.27 -15.94 -31.72
CA ARG A 454 12.51 -15.58 -32.94
C ARG A 454 11.88 -14.20 -32.85
N PHE A 455 11.33 -13.84 -31.70
CA PHE A 455 10.73 -12.53 -31.52
C PHE A 455 11.77 -11.41 -31.71
N LEU A 456 12.91 -11.52 -31.04
CA LEU A 456 13.95 -10.51 -31.08
C LEU A 456 14.67 -10.46 -32.43
N GLU A 457 14.90 -11.61 -33.07
CA GLU A 457 15.45 -11.65 -34.43
C GLU A 457 14.53 -10.93 -35.43
N LYS A 458 13.21 -11.12 -35.32
CA LYS A 458 12.24 -10.52 -36.25
C LYS A 458 11.98 -9.05 -35.97
N TYR A 459 11.83 -8.67 -34.68
CA TYR A 459 11.30 -7.36 -34.32
C TYR A 459 12.28 -6.46 -33.53
N GLY A 460 13.35 -7.01 -32.96
CA GLY A 460 14.23 -6.27 -32.05
C GLY A 460 14.83 -5.00 -32.66
N SER A 461 15.26 -5.03 -33.94
CA SER A 461 15.78 -3.85 -34.64
C SER A 461 14.69 -2.79 -34.85
N ILE A 462 13.45 -3.18 -35.15
CA ILE A 462 12.29 -2.29 -35.33
C ILE A 462 11.93 -1.65 -34.01
N ILE A 463 11.83 -2.45 -32.92
CA ILE A 463 11.52 -1.98 -31.56
C ILE A 463 12.51 -0.88 -31.15
N LYS A 464 13.81 -1.11 -31.37
CA LYS A 464 14.85 -0.12 -31.08
C LYS A 464 14.72 1.13 -31.96
N GLN A 465 14.53 0.96 -33.28
CA GLN A 465 14.45 2.05 -34.22
C GLN A 465 13.31 3.03 -33.92
N TYR A 466 12.14 2.51 -33.55
CA TYR A 466 10.95 3.33 -33.26
C TYR A 466 10.81 3.71 -31.78
N GLY A 467 11.75 3.32 -30.92
CA GLY A 467 11.77 3.67 -29.50
C GLY A 467 10.65 3.00 -28.71
N HIS A 468 10.20 1.82 -29.15
CA HIS A 468 9.26 1.01 -28.35
C HIS A 468 9.96 0.47 -27.10
N GLN A 469 9.16 0.13 -26.10
CA GLN A 469 9.62 -0.43 -24.84
C GLN A 469 9.00 -1.81 -24.66
N MET A 470 9.61 -2.63 -23.81
CA MET A 470 9.14 -3.99 -23.57
C MET A 470 8.85 -4.20 -22.08
N GLN A 471 7.89 -5.07 -21.78
CA GLN A 471 7.62 -5.52 -20.41
C GLN A 471 7.21 -7.00 -20.39
N SER A 472 7.39 -7.66 -19.23
CA SER A 472 6.90 -9.01 -19.00
C SER A 472 6.80 -9.35 -17.51
N LEU A 473 5.88 -10.23 -17.14
CA LEU A 473 5.84 -10.93 -15.86
C LEU A 473 6.95 -11.97 -15.71
N ASP A 474 7.53 -12.42 -16.81
CA ASP A 474 8.64 -13.36 -16.82
C ASP A 474 9.97 -12.62 -16.95
N TYR A 475 10.76 -12.63 -15.87
CA TYR A 475 12.07 -11.98 -15.89
C TYR A 475 13.03 -12.57 -16.92
N HIS A 476 12.85 -13.84 -17.33
CA HIS A 476 13.67 -14.44 -18.37
C HIS A 476 13.53 -13.71 -19.71
N VAL A 477 12.32 -13.25 -20.04
CA VAL A 477 12.06 -12.40 -21.20
C VAL A 477 12.87 -11.11 -21.10
N ILE A 478 12.81 -10.44 -19.95
CA ILE A 478 13.55 -9.19 -19.72
C ILE A 478 15.07 -9.39 -19.86
N ASP A 479 15.59 -10.48 -19.29
CA ASP A 479 17.03 -10.83 -19.39
C ASP A 479 17.46 -11.09 -20.84
N GLN A 480 16.61 -11.74 -21.66
CA GLN A 480 16.88 -11.96 -23.08
C GLN A 480 16.85 -10.66 -23.89
N VAL A 481 15.90 -9.76 -23.63
CA VAL A 481 15.88 -8.43 -24.27
C VAL A 481 17.15 -7.65 -23.96
N LEU A 482 17.56 -7.59 -22.70
CA LEU A 482 18.77 -6.88 -22.28
C LEU A 482 20.06 -7.51 -22.81
N LYS A 483 20.08 -8.83 -23.04
CA LYS A 483 21.20 -9.53 -23.71
C LYS A 483 21.24 -9.26 -25.20
N TYR A 484 20.09 -9.15 -25.85
CA TYR A 484 19.99 -8.80 -27.25
C TYR A 484 20.49 -7.37 -27.50
N ASP A 485 19.89 -6.40 -26.78
CA ASP A 485 20.31 -5.01 -26.82
C ASP A 485 19.91 -4.29 -25.53
N SER A 486 20.88 -3.93 -24.69
CA SER A 486 20.67 -3.26 -23.42
C SER A 486 20.12 -1.83 -23.52
N THR A 487 20.02 -1.27 -24.73
CA THR A 487 19.45 0.06 -24.98
C THR A 487 17.93 0.02 -25.19
N ILE A 488 17.34 -1.18 -25.40
CA ILE A 488 15.87 -1.35 -25.44
C ILE A 488 15.35 -1.28 -24.00
N PRO A 489 14.50 -0.29 -23.66
CA PRO A 489 13.95 -0.22 -22.31
C PRO A 489 13.08 -1.45 -22.01
N ALA A 490 13.41 -2.17 -20.93
CA ALA A 490 12.76 -3.41 -20.56
C ALA A 490 12.32 -3.36 -19.09
N TYR A 491 11.01 -3.55 -18.83
CA TYR A 491 10.37 -3.41 -17.53
C TYR A 491 9.89 -4.76 -17.00
N PHE A 492 10.18 -5.02 -15.73
CA PHE A 492 9.70 -6.23 -15.07
C PHE A 492 8.37 -5.97 -14.37
N ILE A 493 7.32 -6.70 -14.76
CA ILE A 493 5.98 -6.54 -14.19
C ILE A 493 5.91 -7.27 -12.85
N LEU A 494 5.50 -6.54 -11.82
CA LEU A 494 5.31 -7.05 -10.47
C LEU A 494 3.88 -6.71 -9.99
N PRO A 495 2.92 -7.64 -10.11
CA PRO A 495 1.56 -7.40 -9.61
C PRO A 495 1.50 -7.31 -8.08
N TYR A 496 2.47 -7.90 -7.40
CA TYR A 496 2.66 -7.83 -5.96
C TYR A 496 4.12 -8.09 -5.61
N ASN A 497 4.68 -7.31 -4.69
CA ASN A 497 6.05 -7.54 -4.23
C ASN A 497 6.19 -7.42 -2.71
N SER A 498 6.75 -8.46 -2.09
CA SER A 498 7.10 -8.49 -0.66
C SER A 498 8.58 -8.21 -0.37
N ILE A 499 9.46 -8.47 -1.36
CA ILE A 499 10.90 -8.28 -1.27
C ILE A 499 11.36 -7.58 -2.54
N PHE A 500 12.06 -6.44 -2.41
CA PHE A 500 12.55 -5.70 -3.57
C PHE A 500 13.46 -6.60 -4.42
N PRO A 501 13.12 -6.90 -5.69
CA PRO A 501 13.89 -7.77 -6.54
C PRO A 501 15.13 -7.03 -7.05
N LYS A 502 16.28 -7.68 -7.01
CA LYS A 502 17.52 -7.12 -7.55
C LYS A 502 17.69 -7.55 -9.00
N THR A 503 17.29 -6.70 -9.94
CA THR A 503 17.30 -7.00 -11.38
C THR A 503 18.13 -5.98 -12.16
N LYS A 504 18.40 -6.30 -13.45
CA LYS A 504 19.02 -5.39 -14.42
C LYS A 504 17.98 -4.68 -15.30
N ALA A 505 16.68 -4.87 -15.02
CA ALA A 505 15.61 -4.23 -15.78
C ALA A 505 15.76 -2.70 -15.76
N THR A 506 15.34 -2.04 -16.82
CA THR A 506 15.28 -0.57 -16.89
C THR A 506 14.38 -0.01 -15.78
N GLY A 507 13.35 -0.75 -15.43
CA GLY A 507 12.42 -0.40 -14.38
C GLY A 507 11.43 -1.52 -14.07
N TYR A 508 10.38 -1.14 -13.36
CA TYR A 508 9.30 -2.04 -12.96
C TYR A 508 7.95 -1.48 -13.37
N THR A 509 7.00 -2.37 -13.64
CA THR A 509 5.60 -2.02 -13.83
C THR A 509 4.79 -2.68 -12.71
N MET A 510 4.16 -1.88 -11.83
CA MET A 510 3.52 -2.37 -10.62
C MET A 510 2.05 -1.99 -10.53
N GLU A 511 1.28 -2.84 -9.85
CA GLU A 511 -0.08 -2.52 -9.45
C GLU A 511 -0.05 -1.43 -8.36
N TYR A 512 -0.77 -0.30 -8.58
CA TYR A 512 -0.65 0.92 -7.80
C TYR A 512 -1.04 0.74 -6.31
N SER A 513 -2.02 -0.12 -5.99
CA SER A 513 -2.50 -0.27 -4.62
C SER A 513 -1.48 -0.98 -3.72
N THR A 514 -0.62 -1.81 -4.31
CA THR A 514 0.45 -2.56 -3.63
C THR A 514 1.77 -1.79 -3.49
N LEU A 515 1.88 -0.65 -4.15
CA LEU A 515 3.07 0.20 -4.12
C LEU A 515 3.20 0.94 -2.79
N ASP A 516 4.43 1.01 -2.27
CA ASP A 516 4.76 1.74 -1.04
C ASP A 516 6.01 2.65 -1.21
N GLU A 517 6.16 3.62 -0.32
CA GLU A 517 7.30 4.56 -0.30
C GLU A 517 8.66 3.86 -0.21
N TYR A 518 8.72 2.69 0.42
CA TYR A 518 9.96 1.93 0.55
C TYR A 518 10.43 1.38 -0.80
N PHE A 519 9.50 0.85 -1.62
CA PHE A 519 9.82 0.37 -2.97
C PHE A 519 10.33 1.52 -3.85
N VAL A 520 9.63 2.64 -3.84
CA VAL A 520 10.01 3.85 -4.60
C VAL A 520 11.38 4.38 -4.17
N THR A 521 11.64 4.45 -2.87
CA THR A 521 12.95 4.86 -2.35
C THR A 521 14.09 3.96 -2.86
N LYS A 522 13.83 2.65 -2.97
CA LYS A 522 14.81 1.70 -3.53
C LYS A 522 15.06 1.94 -5.01
N LEU A 523 14.04 2.21 -5.80
CA LEU A 523 14.16 2.54 -7.22
C LEU A 523 15.01 3.80 -7.42
N TRP A 524 14.82 4.79 -6.59
CA TRP A 524 15.60 6.02 -6.64
C TRP A 524 17.11 5.76 -6.45
N TYR A 525 17.48 4.88 -5.50
CA TYR A 525 18.87 4.47 -5.29
C TYR A 525 19.45 3.60 -6.42
N THR A 526 18.61 2.90 -7.18
CA THR A 526 19.03 2.04 -8.29
C THR A 526 18.89 2.71 -9.65
N GLU A 527 18.38 3.96 -9.70
CA GLU A 527 18.09 4.73 -10.91
C GLU A 527 17.16 4.00 -11.89
N GLN A 528 16.29 3.13 -11.35
CA GLN A 528 15.32 2.37 -12.12
C GLN A 528 13.98 3.09 -12.18
N LYS A 529 13.27 2.97 -13.30
CA LYS A 529 11.99 3.60 -13.57
C LYS A 529 10.82 2.82 -12.98
N LEU A 530 9.70 3.51 -12.77
CA LEU A 530 8.47 2.93 -12.24
C LEU A 530 7.26 3.31 -13.07
N TYR A 531 6.60 2.32 -13.65
CA TYR A 531 5.26 2.45 -14.23
C TYR A 531 4.25 1.80 -13.30
N VAL A 532 3.02 2.33 -13.28
CA VAL A 532 1.94 1.82 -12.42
C VAL A 532 0.66 1.58 -13.22
N TRP A 533 -0.11 0.55 -12.82
CA TRP A 533 -1.39 0.15 -13.41
C TRP A 533 -2.41 -0.29 -12.33
N THR A 534 -3.69 -0.20 -12.54
CA THR A 534 -4.36 0.57 -13.59
C THR A 534 -4.93 1.83 -12.96
N ILE A 535 -4.60 3.00 -13.51
CA ILE A 535 -4.98 4.30 -12.94
C ILE A 535 -6.31 4.74 -13.55
N ASN A 536 -7.40 4.33 -12.92
CA ASN A 536 -8.78 4.55 -13.38
C ASN A 536 -9.60 5.37 -12.38
N SER A 537 -8.96 5.99 -11.39
CA SER A 537 -9.61 6.86 -10.41
C SER A 537 -8.68 7.98 -9.96
N SER A 538 -9.26 9.07 -9.46
CA SER A 538 -8.49 10.18 -8.88
C SER A 538 -7.62 9.73 -7.71
N ASP A 539 -8.10 8.83 -6.86
CA ASP A 539 -7.33 8.32 -5.72
C ASP A 539 -6.09 7.53 -6.15
N ALA A 540 -6.21 6.70 -7.21
CA ALA A 540 -5.08 5.98 -7.79
C ALA A 540 -4.05 6.94 -8.39
N LEU A 541 -4.53 7.98 -9.11
CA LEU A 541 -3.70 9.03 -9.68
C LEU A 541 -2.95 9.79 -8.58
N ASP A 542 -3.65 10.29 -7.57
CA ASP A 542 -3.05 11.06 -6.49
C ASP A 542 -1.99 10.28 -5.73
N LYS A 543 -2.26 9.01 -5.40
CA LYS A 543 -1.27 8.13 -4.78
C LYS A 543 -0.03 7.98 -5.65
N SER A 544 -0.22 7.83 -6.96
CA SER A 544 0.87 7.65 -7.92
C SER A 544 1.69 8.93 -8.09
N LEU A 545 1.05 10.10 -8.14
CA LEU A 545 1.73 11.40 -8.16
C LEU A 545 2.56 11.63 -6.89
N GLN A 546 1.99 11.34 -5.72
CA GLN A 546 2.70 11.47 -4.43
C GLN A 546 3.92 10.57 -4.33
N LEU A 547 3.88 9.42 -4.99
CA LEU A 547 5.01 8.47 -5.06
C LEU A 547 5.97 8.77 -6.21
N SER A 548 5.74 9.84 -6.99
CA SER A 548 6.60 10.29 -8.08
C SER A 548 6.93 9.18 -9.08
N VAL A 549 5.88 8.50 -9.58
CA VAL A 549 6.04 7.45 -10.59
C VAL A 549 6.42 8.03 -11.95
N ASP A 550 7.12 7.26 -12.78
CA ASP A 550 7.59 7.68 -14.11
C ASP A 550 6.54 7.49 -15.21
N GLY A 551 5.53 6.66 -15.00
CA GLY A 551 4.45 6.44 -15.98
C GLY A 551 3.21 5.83 -15.37
N MET A 552 2.06 6.14 -15.96
CA MET A 552 0.74 5.71 -15.50
C MET A 552 -0.02 5.04 -16.64
N ILE A 553 -0.40 3.78 -16.43
CA ILE A 553 -1.18 2.97 -17.37
C ILE A 553 -2.65 3.06 -16.97
N THR A 554 -3.51 3.45 -17.92
CA THR A 554 -4.95 3.71 -17.68
C THR A 554 -5.85 3.13 -18.77
N ASP A 555 -7.07 2.79 -18.39
CA ASP A 555 -8.18 2.49 -19.31
C ASP A 555 -8.96 3.76 -19.70
N ASP A 556 -8.66 4.93 -19.10
CA ASP A 556 -9.33 6.21 -19.34
C ASP A 556 -8.31 7.34 -19.53
N MET A 557 -7.92 7.53 -20.77
CA MET A 557 -6.90 8.52 -21.15
C MET A 557 -7.36 9.96 -20.89
N GLU A 558 -8.64 10.26 -21.16
CA GLU A 558 -9.19 11.61 -21.01
C GLU A 558 -9.18 12.02 -19.54
N MET A 559 -9.71 11.15 -18.67
CA MET A 559 -9.69 11.38 -17.22
C MET A 559 -8.26 11.59 -16.71
N LEU A 560 -7.31 10.74 -17.12
CA LEU A 560 -5.92 10.85 -16.66
C LEU A 560 -5.26 12.14 -17.12
N GLN A 561 -5.40 12.51 -18.41
CA GLN A 561 -4.80 13.72 -18.97
C GLN A 561 -5.39 14.99 -18.36
N GLU A 562 -6.70 15.07 -18.22
CA GLU A 562 -7.39 16.23 -17.62
C GLU A 562 -6.99 16.41 -16.15
N THR A 563 -6.97 15.31 -15.37
CA THR A 563 -6.63 15.39 -13.96
C THR A 563 -5.14 15.71 -13.74
N LEU A 564 -4.24 15.20 -14.59
CA LEU A 564 -2.82 15.56 -14.56
C LEU A 564 -2.60 17.04 -14.89
N ALA A 565 -3.27 17.55 -15.94
CA ALA A 565 -3.18 18.96 -16.31
C ALA A 565 -3.68 19.86 -15.16
N ALA A 566 -4.83 19.53 -14.57
CA ALA A 566 -5.38 20.28 -13.43
C ALA A 566 -4.43 20.28 -12.22
N ALA A 567 -3.83 19.12 -11.89
CA ALA A 567 -2.90 19.02 -10.77
C ALA A 567 -1.60 19.82 -10.97
N GLN A 568 -1.20 20.07 -12.22
CA GLN A 568 0.01 20.83 -12.56
C GLN A 568 -0.22 22.32 -12.72
N GLU A 569 -1.35 22.71 -13.31
CA GLU A 569 -1.66 24.12 -13.60
C GLU A 569 -2.19 24.88 -12.38
N ASP A 570 -3.05 24.26 -11.58
CA ASP A 570 -3.67 24.89 -10.41
C ASP A 570 -3.80 23.90 -9.24
N PRO A 571 -2.71 23.60 -8.53
CA PRO A 571 -2.73 22.64 -7.44
C PRO A 571 -3.53 23.15 -6.24
N GLU A 572 -4.67 22.56 -5.98
CA GLU A 572 -5.46 22.82 -4.77
C GLU A 572 -4.84 22.11 -3.56
N TYR A 573 -3.99 22.83 -2.81
CA TYR A 573 -3.35 22.27 -1.61
C TYR A 573 -4.36 21.86 -0.53
N THR A 574 -5.55 22.47 -0.52
CA THR A 574 -6.66 22.05 0.36
C THR A 574 -7.03 20.59 0.13
N ASP A 575 -7.16 20.16 -1.13
CA ASP A 575 -7.52 18.78 -1.47
C ASP A 575 -6.44 17.80 -1.06
N LEU A 576 -5.17 18.13 -1.31
CA LEU A 576 -4.03 17.31 -0.87
C LEU A 576 -3.99 17.18 0.66
N LEU A 577 -4.23 18.27 1.39
CA LEU A 577 -4.29 18.27 2.85
C LEU A 577 -5.50 17.49 3.37
N LEU A 578 -6.66 17.58 2.72
CA LEU A 578 -7.85 16.81 3.06
C LEU A 578 -7.60 15.31 2.85
N LYS A 579 -7.03 14.92 1.71
CA LYS A 579 -6.62 13.54 1.43
C LYS A 579 -5.65 13.02 2.48
N LYS A 580 -4.59 13.79 2.80
CA LYS A 580 -3.64 13.41 3.86
C LYS A 580 -4.30 13.26 5.23
N ALA A 581 -5.26 14.11 5.54
CA ALA A 581 -6.03 14.04 6.77
C ALA A 581 -6.97 12.83 6.80
N THR A 582 -7.60 12.48 5.67
CA THR A 582 -8.55 11.37 5.54
C THR A 582 -7.86 10.01 5.38
N GLU A 583 -6.63 9.93 4.87
CA GLU A 583 -5.81 8.71 4.91
C GLU A 583 -5.80 8.04 6.30
N PHE A 584 -6.03 8.83 7.34
CA PHE A 584 -6.18 8.32 8.70
C PHE A 584 -7.46 7.51 8.90
N PHE A 585 -8.47 7.72 8.08
CA PHE A 585 -9.83 7.22 8.25
C PHE A 585 -10.28 6.26 7.13
N ASP A 586 -9.52 6.12 6.05
CA ASP A 586 -9.83 5.16 4.98
C ASP A 586 -9.74 3.73 5.54
N PHE A 587 -10.90 3.08 5.62
CA PHE A 587 -11.08 1.73 6.15
C PHE A 587 -10.92 0.67 5.05
#